data_8f4156fc1b9f2379759dc9050bccf70f
#
_entry.id   8f4156fc1b9f2379759dc9050bccf70f
#
_cell.length_a   1.000
_cell.length_b   1.000
_cell.length_c   1.000
_cell.angle_alpha   90.00
_cell.angle_beta   90.00
_cell.angle_gamma   90.00
#
_symmetry.space_group_name_H-M   'P 1'
#
loop_
_entity.id
_entity.type
_entity.pdbx_description
1 polymer ?
#
loop_
_entity_poly.entity_id
_entity_poly.type
_entity_poly.pdbx_seq_one_letter_code
_entity_poly.pdbx_strand_id
1 'polypeptide(L)'
;MKKKLAIFVLSQFLLAGWADAQQAYFIDGYHGGIYGHYPVGQTAFIAQKLRQNPNWNINIEIEPESWEVVRQRDPEGYEAFKRLFKDQSVESGRIEYVNPTYAQSYFFGTSGESAIRQFEYGMRLIRKHFPEAVFTTYSAEEPCFTSCLPYILKSFGFSYASTKNPNTMWGGYVSAYGGELVNWVGPDGTRLTTVPRYACEDLQPGSCWQSISWFNTEDYIHKCLDAGIQHPVGMCIQDASWSHGWDKGPWLGQDTTGYYTPTAYKTWRNYIQDCSVGTTRDDWHFSQEDVLGGLMWGTQVMQRLAGEVRVAENAIVRAEKMAAYARLYKGMEWPTERIDEGWRTLLLSQHHDCWIVPYNQLQGKKTWAETVTDWTGVTIQNSRQIIDNALSLLKEKEGESTVYVYNTLATDRNELVAVEVPVSWRNSDWVVLDKQGKKQPVQWLTEDGISKLLFRAQVPSAGYASYAIRKAEDKQSGTLKAERQKDGTFRMENDLYTLVLTPSKGGVIESLKAKAVRGKEFVDNRNERGFNELRGYFIDEGGFLSSMDQPAEVSVLEQGPLFVKVAVKGKIGKYSFTQTIRLTQGEPRIDMNVKLDWTGNPRIGEPGI
;
A
#
# COMPACT_ATOMS: atom_id res chain seq x y z
N MET A 1 -77.05 25.18 -10.19
CA MET A 1 -76.03 24.09 -10.09
C MET A 1 -74.81 24.24 -11.01
N LYS A 2 -74.64 25.29 -11.83
CA LYS A 2 -73.50 25.44 -12.75
C LYS A 2 -72.32 26.34 -12.29
N LYS A 3 -72.47 26.99 -11.10
CA LYS A 3 -71.37 27.86 -10.58
C LYS A 3 -70.48 27.22 -9.50
N LYS A 4 -70.81 26.01 -9.00
CA LYS A 4 -69.98 25.31 -8.00
C LYS A 4 -68.99 24.33 -8.60
N LEU A 5 -69.12 24.00 -9.89
CA LEU A 5 -68.22 23.06 -10.58
C LEU A 5 -66.97 23.75 -11.14
N ALA A 6 -67.07 25.08 -11.37
CA ALA A 6 -65.90 25.82 -11.91
C ALA A 6 -64.82 26.15 -10.84
N ILE A 7 -65.21 26.21 -9.55
CA ILE A 7 -64.26 26.50 -8.47
C ILE A 7 -63.48 25.25 -8.02
N PHE A 8 -64.05 24.06 -8.24
CA PHE A 8 -63.38 22.80 -7.88
C PHE A 8 -62.34 22.34 -8.92
N VAL A 9 -62.51 22.75 -10.17
CA VAL A 9 -61.53 22.46 -11.23
C VAL A 9 -60.34 23.44 -11.20
N LEU A 10 -60.58 24.70 -10.74
CA LEU A 10 -59.46 25.67 -10.60
C LEU A 10 -58.59 25.41 -9.36
N SER A 11 -59.14 24.78 -8.31
CA SER A 11 -58.36 24.41 -7.12
C SER A 11 -57.53 23.13 -7.33
N GLN A 12 -57.87 22.27 -8.29
CA GLN A 12 -57.03 21.13 -8.63
C GLN A 12 -55.88 21.46 -9.61
N PHE A 13 -56.01 22.56 -10.36
CA PHE A 13 -54.92 23.03 -11.23
C PHE A 13 -53.93 23.95 -10.49
N LEU A 14 -54.24 24.42 -9.29
CA LEU A 14 -53.31 25.22 -8.46
C LEU A 14 -52.50 24.39 -7.45
N LEU A 15 -52.78 23.07 -7.37
CA LEU A 15 -51.98 22.12 -6.56
C LEU A 15 -51.05 21.23 -7.40
N ALA A 16 -51.07 21.40 -8.72
CA ALA A 16 -50.14 20.70 -9.61
C ALA A 16 -49.04 21.66 -10.03
N GLY A 17 -48.07 21.88 -9.19
CA GLY A 17 -46.95 22.60 -9.73
C GLY A 17 -46.05 23.33 -8.74
N TRP A 18 -45.62 22.67 -7.75
CA TRP A 18 -44.28 22.90 -7.18
C TRP A 18 -43.78 21.51 -6.80
N ALA A 19 -43.53 20.69 -7.80
CA ALA A 19 -42.51 19.68 -7.64
C ALA A 19 -41.21 20.47 -7.47
N ASP A 20 -40.71 20.55 -6.26
CA ASP A 20 -39.38 21.07 -6.04
C ASP A 20 -38.44 20.34 -7.02
N ALA A 21 -37.78 21.10 -7.88
CA ALA A 21 -36.89 20.51 -8.85
C ALA A 21 -35.86 19.70 -8.08
N GLN A 22 -35.67 18.43 -8.46
CA GLN A 22 -34.73 17.52 -7.80
C GLN A 22 -33.35 18.15 -7.75
N GLN A 23 -32.79 18.30 -6.55
CA GLN A 23 -31.45 18.81 -6.37
C GLN A 23 -30.45 17.70 -6.70
N ALA A 24 -29.51 18.00 -7.57
CA ALA A 24 -28.30 17.21 -7.78
C ALA A 24 -27.08 17.97 -7.22
N TYR A 25 -26.08 17.24 -6.76
CA TYR A 25 -24.88 17.78 -6.13
C TYR A 25 -23.64 17.43 -6.93
N PHE A 26 -22.64 18.30 -6.85
CA PHE A 26 -21.36 18.07 -7.49
C PHE A 26 -20.20 18.42 -6.58
N ILE A 27 -19.26 17.48 -6.45
CA ILE A 27 -18.01 17.62 -5.72
C ILE A 27 -16.91 17.93 -6.74
N ASP A 28 -16.50 19.19 -6.77
CA ASP A 28 -15.45 19.68 -7.66
C ASP A 28 -14.17 19.93 -6.87
N GLY A 29 -13.01 19.88 -7.53
CA GLY A 29 -11.77 20.14 -6.84
C GLY A 29 -10.52 19.86 -7.64
N TYR A 30 -9.41 19.78 -6.93
CA TYR A 30 -8.08 19.57 -7.52
C TYR A 30 -7.25 18.55 -6.77
N HIS A 31 -6.65 17.67 -7.57
CA HIS A 31 -5.65 16.69 -7.20
C HIS A 31 -4.25 17.15 -7.64
N GLY A 32 -3.20 16.56 -7.08
CA GLY A 32 -1.83 16.67 -7.55
C GLY A 32 -0.88 17.43 -6.63
N GLY A 33 0.32 17.66 -7.12
CA GLY A 33 1.38 18.29 -6.36
C GLY A 33 2.58 18.62 -7.20
N ILE A 34 3.65 19.07 -6.56
CA ILE A 34 4.90 19.46 -7.23
C ILE A 34 5.62 18.29 -7.89
N TYR A 35 5.34 17.08 -7.46
CA TYR A 35 5.88 15.85 -8.03
C TYR A 35 5.00 15.28 -9.15
N GLY A 36 3.75 15.68 -9.22
CA GLY A 36 2.78 15.32 -10.25
C GLY A 36 2.35 16.54 -11.09
N HIS A 37 1.06 16.84 -11.10
CA HIS A 37 0.40 17.81 -11.96
C HIS A 37 -0.06 19.07 -11.20
N TYR A 38 0.87 19.87 -10.69
CA TYR A 38 0.53 21.12 -10.02
C TYR A 38 1.53 22.25 -10.39
N PRO A 39 1.32 22.96 -11.50
CA PRO A 39 2.26 23.99 -11.94
C PRO A 39 2.18 25.26 -11.10
N VAL A 40 3.25 26.01 -11.15
CA VAL A 40 3.27 27.38 -10.62
C VAL A 40 2.19 28.21 -11.31
N GLY A 41 1.41 28.97 -10.51
CA GLY A 41 0.27 29.75 -10.99
C GLY A 41 -1.10 29.09 -10.80
N GLN A 42 -1.16 27.78 -10.60
CA GLN A 42 -2.43 27.06 -10.36
C GLN A 42 -3.14 27.56 -9.09
N THR A 43 -2.38 27.85 -8.03
CA THR A 43 -2.93 28.40 -6.78
C THR A 43 -3.58 29.75 -6.98
N ALA A 44 -2.94 30.65 -7.74
CA ALA A 44 -3.49 31.96 -8.11
C ALA A 44 -4.76 31.80 -8.94
N PHE A 45 -4.77 30.88 -9.91
CA PHE A 45 -5.93 30.53 -10.72
C PHE A 45 -7.12 30.06 -9.86
N ILE A 46 -6.91 29.11 -8.96
CA ILE A 46 -7.95 28.63 -8.03
C ILE A 46 -8.51 29.78 -7.19
N ALA A 47 -7.64 30.61 -6.61
CA ALA A 47 -8.04 31.77 -5.82
C ALA A 47 -8.87 32.78 -6.64
N GLN A 48 -8.50 33.03 -7.89
CA GLN A 48 -9.25 33.89 -8.81
C GLN A 48 -10.63 33.31 -9.12
N LYS A 49 -10.72 32.03 -9.46
CA LYS A 49 -11.97 31.36 -9.82
C LYS A 49 -12.95 31.28 -8.65
N LEU A 50 -12.47 31.03 -7.44
CA LEU A 50 -13.31 31.08 -6.23
C LEU A 50 -13.92 32.47 -5.98
N ARG A 51 -13.18 33.53 -6.25
CA ARG A 51 -13.71 34.92 -6.16
C ARG A 51 -14.74 35.22 -7.24
N GLN A 52 -14.53 34.72 -8.45
CA GLN A 52 -15.43 34.96 -9.59
C GLN A 52 -16.72 34.15 -9.52
N ASN A 53 -16.73 33.02 -8.80
CA ASN A 53 -17.85 32.10 -8.75
C ASN A 53 -18.26 31.84 -7.28
N PRO A 54 -19.09 32.69 -6.68
CA PRO A 54 -19.46 32.59 -5.26
C PRO A 54 -20.12 31.26 -4.86
N ASN A 55 -20.81 30.61 -5.80
CA ASN A 55 -21.51 29.33 -5.56
C ASN A 55 -20.60 28.12 -5.76
N TRP A 56 -19.38 28.31 -6.22
CA TRP A 56 -18.45 27.21 -6.43
C TRP A 56 -17.78 26.80 -5.13
N ASN A 57 -17.80 25.50 -4.85
CA ASN A 57 -17.14 24.87 -3.70
C ASN A 57 -16.09 23.91 -4.23
N ILE A 58 -14.95 23.80 -3.54
CA ILE A 58 -13.85 22.94 -3.96
C ILE A 58 -13.38 22.03 -2.83
N ASN A 59 -12.92 20.85 -3.25
CA ASN A 59 -12.26 19.86 -2.43
C ASN A 59 -10.83 19.73 -2.94
N ILE A 60 -9.86 19.76 -2.06
CA ILE A 60 -8.45 19.73 -2.48
C ILE A 60 -7.71 18.57 -1.86
N GLU A 61 -6.90 17.92 -2.66
CA GLU A 61 -5.91 16.94 -2.26
C GLU A 61 -4.53 17.28 -2.85
N ILE A 62 -4.09 18.51 -2.55
CA ILE A 62 -2.79 19.01 -2.99
C ILE A 62 -1.71 18.48 -2.05
N GLU A 63 -0.66 17.89 -2.62
CA GLU A 63 0.49 17.40 -1.85
C GLU A 63 1.09 18.49 -0.96
N PRO A 64 1.31 18.23 0.34
CA PRO A 64 1.73 19.25 1.31
C PRO A 64 3.02 20.00 0.97
N GLU A 65 4.02 19.34 0.36
CA GLU A 65 5.27 20.01 -0.05
C GLU A 65 5.06 21.08 -1.14
N SER A 66 3.98 21.00 -1.90
CA SER A 66 3.64 21.97 -2.93
C SER A 66 3.47 23.38 -2.38
N TRP A 67 2.97 23.50 -1.15
CA TRP A 67 2.72 24.81 -0.53
C TRP A 67 4.00 25.60 -0.27
N GLU A 68 5.10 24.94 0.11
CA GLU A 68 6.39 25.61 0.28
C GLU A 68 6.94 26.10 -1.06
N VAL A 69 6.81 25.29 -2.11
CA VAL A 69 7.24 25.67 -3.48
C VAL A 69 6.40 26.80 -4.03
N VAL A 70 5.08 26.75 -3.87
CA VAL A 70 4.16 27.82 -4.31
C VAL A 70 4.45 29.11 -3.55
N ARG A 71 4.65 29.05 -2.23
CA ARG A 71 5.01 30.21 -1.41
C ARG A 71 6.27 30.93 -1.94
N GLN A 72 7.25 30.17 -2.43
CA GLN A 72 8.51 30.73 -2.96
C GLN A 72 8.39 31.25 -4.40
N ARG A 73 7.65 30.51 -5.26
CA ARG A 73 7.61 30.76 -6.70
C ARG A 73 6.42 31.62 -7.16
N ASP A 74 5.33 31.64 -6.40
CA ASP A 74 4.12 32.42 -6.63
C ASP A 74 3.58 32.99 -5.30
N PRO A 75 4.32 33.89 -4.64
CA PRO A 75 3.95 34.40 -3.33
C PRO A 75 2.62 35.14 -3.31
N GLU A 76 2.26 35.82 -4.40
CA GLU A 76 0.99 36.54 -4.50
C GLU A 76 -0.20 35.59 -4.57
N GLY A 77 -0.10 34.56 -5.40
CA GLY A 77 -1.10 33.50 -5.50
C GLY A 77 -1.24 32.72 -4.19
N TYR A 78 -0.13 32.40 -3.55
CA TYR A 78 -0.10 31.75 -2.25
C TYR A 78 -0.84 32.59 -1.18
N GLU A 79 -0.52 33.87 -1.02
CA GLU A 79 -1.15 34.74 -0.04
C GLU A 79 -2.64 34.99 -0.35
N ALA A 80 -3.00 35.08 -1.63
CA ALA A 80 -4.40 35.20 -2.04
C ALA A 80 -5.21 33.95 -1.68
N PHE A 81 -4.66 32.75 -1.90
CA PHE A 81 -5.29 31.49 -1.53
C PHE A 81 -5.33 31.30 0.00
N LYS A 82 -4.26 31.62 0.70
CA LYS A 82 -4.18 31.52 2.17
C LYS A 82 -5.28 32.34 2.86
N ARG A 83 -5.53 33.55 2.40
CA ARG A 83 -6.65 34.36 2.91
C ARG A 83 -8.00 33.72 2.66
N LEU A 84 -8.24 33.23 1.43
CA LEU A 84 -9.48 32.53 1.10
C LEU A 84 -9.65 31.24 1.91
N PHE A 85 -8.57 30.49 2.07
CA PHE A 85 -8.59 29.26 2.86
C PHE A 85 -8.97 29.54 4.30
N LYS A 86 -8.39 30.55 4.93
CA LYS A 86 -8.75 30.99 6.28
C LYS A 86 -10.25 31.29 6.43
N ASP A 87 -10.81 32.00 5.46
CA ASP A 87 -12.20 32.42 5.52
C ASP A 87 -13.18 31.34 5.07
N GLN A 88 -12.77 30.38 4.24
CA GLN A 88 -13.62 29.43 3.53
C GLN A 88 -13.38 27.94 3.88
N SER A 89 -12.40 27.63 4.76
CA SER A 89 -12.12 26.25 5.16
C SER A 89 -12.86 25.79 6.41
N VAL A 90 -13.66 26.64 7.02
CA VAL A 90 -14.52 26.29 8.15
C VAL A 90 -15.67 25.36 7.71
N GLU A 91 -16.36 24.74 8.66
CA GLU A 91 -17.38 23.71 8.43
C GLU A 91 -18.46 24.11 7.40
N SER A 92 -18.90 25.34 7.42
CA SER A 92 -19.85 25.89 6.44
C SER A 92 -19.20 26.52 5.20
N GLY A 93 -17.89 26.46 5.11
CA GLY A 93 -17.13 27.11 4.05
C GLY A 93 -17.07 26.32 2.75
N ARG A 94 -16.51 26.95 1.73
CA ARG A 94 -16.45 26.47 0.34
C ARG A 94 -15.17 25.71 -0.03
N ILE A 95 -14.24 25.56 0.91
CA ILE A 95 -12.97 24.85 0.68
C ILE A 95 -12.84 23.73 1.72
N GLU A 96 -12.57 22.52 1.28
CA GLU A 96 -12.26 21.38 2.14
C GLU A 96 -10.97 20.70 1.69
N TYR A 97 -10.07 20.42 2.65
CA TYR A 97 -8.89 19.61 2.41
C TYR A 97 -9.24 18.15 2.67
N VAL A 98 -9.43 17.35 1.61
CA VAL A 98 -9.99 16.01 1.71
C VAL A 98 -8.93 14.89 1.78
N ASN A 99 -7.73 15.12 1.27
CA ASN A 99 -6.62 14.18 1.40
C ASN A 99 -5.35 14.90 1.89
N PRO A 100 -5.14 14.96 3.20
CA PRO A 100 -3.97 15.62 3.76
C PRO A 100 -2.76 14.69 3.91
N THR A 101 -2.74 13.53 3.27
CA THR A 101 -1.60 12.63 3.32
C THR A 101 -0.38 13.24 2.66
N TYR A 102 0.82 12.83 3.10
CA TYR A 102 2.06 13.47 2.67
C TYR A 102 2.35 13.26 1.18
N ALA A 103 2.03 12.09 0.66
CA ALA A 103 2.33 11.69 -0.71
C ALA A 103 1.27 10.78 -1.36
N GLN A 104 0.04 10.79 -0.89
CA GLN A 104 -1.10 10.10 -1.52
C GLN A 104 -0.80 8.63 -1.89
N SER A 105 -0.39 7.86 -0.90
CA SER A 105 0.11 6.49 -1.08
C SER A 105 -0.99 5.46 -1.25
N TYR A 106 -0.71 4.37 -1.97
CA TYR A 106 -1.54 3.15 -1.95
C TYR A 106 -1.41 2.44 -0.61
N PHE A 107 -2.31 2.70 0.33
CA PHE A 107 -2.24 2.19 1.70
C PHE A 107 -2.25 0.67 1.80
N PHE A 108 -2.87 -0.04 0.88
CA PHE A 108 -2.80 -1.50 0.86
C PHE A 108 -1.38 -2.04 0.57
N GLY A 109 -0.50 -1.22 -0.01
CA GLY A 109 0.90 -1.55 -0.29
C GLY A 109 1.90 -1.11 0.77
N THR A 110 1.48 -0.35 1.80
CA THR A 110 2.35 0.21 2.86
C THR A 110 2.08 -0.42 4.23
N SER A 111 2.96 -0.20 5.20
CA SER A 111 2.70 -0.62 6.58
C SER A 111 1.73 0.32 7.29
N GLY A 112 1.16 -0.16 8.40
CA GLY A 112 0.31 0.67 9.26
C GLY A 112 1.04 1.89 9.83
N GLU A 113 2.34 1.77 10.16
CA GLU A 113 3.15 2.91 10.62
C GLU A 113 3.30 3.97 9.52
N SER A 114 3.62 3.56 8.29
CA SER A 114 3.66 4.49 7.16
C SER A 114 2.31 5.17 6.92
N ALA A 115 1.22 4.42 6.97
CA ALA A 115 -0.12 4.99 6.81
C ALA A 115 -0.40 6.08 7.87
N ILE A 116 -0.05 5.84 9.15
CA ILE A 116 -0.17 6.84 10.21
C ILE A 116 0.73 8.05 9.94
N ARG A 117 1.99 7.83 9.54
CA ARG A 117 2.95 8.90 9.25
C ARG A 117 2.57 9.74 8.03
N GLN A 118 1.92 9.15 7.03
CA GLN A 118 1.37 9.89 5.90
C GLN A 118 0.40 10.99 6.37
N PHE A 119 -0.51 10.68 7.28
CA PHE A 119 -1.42 11.67 7.87
C PHE A 119 -0.69 12.64 8.82
N GLU A 120 0.15 12.13 9.73
CA GLU A 120 0.86 12.96 10.70
C GLU A 120 1.72 14.04 10.02
N TYR A 121 2.59 13.63 9.11
CA TYR A 121 3.51 14.55 8.41
C TYR A 121 2.76 15.48 7.47
N GLY A 122 1.77 14.96 6.75
CA GLY A 122 0.97 15.76 5.82
C GLY A 122 0.17 16.83 6.54
N MET A 123 -0.63 16.45 7.54
CA MET A 123 -1.44 17.40 8.32
C MET A 123 -0.59 18.43 9.07
N ARG A 124 0.56 18.00 9.61
CA ARG A 124 1.52 18.91 10.26
C ARG A 124 2.06 19.96 9.28
N LEU A 125 2.44 19.54 8.08
CA LEU A 125 2.96 20.45 7.06
C LEU A 125 1.87 21.37 6.52
N ILE A 126 0.66 20.88 6.28
CA ILE A 126 -0.47 21.71 5.85
C ILE A 126 -0.78 22.78 6.91
N ARG A 127 -0.84 22.42 8.20
CA ARG A 127 -1.08 23.38 9.29
C ARG A 127 0.03 24.41 9.47
N LYS A 128 1.25 24.11 9.04
CA LYS A 128 2.35 25.11 8.99
C LYS A 128 2.01 26.26 8.04
N HIS A 129 1.35 25.97 6.93
CA HIS A 129 0.92 26.95 5.93
C HIS A 129 -0.47 27.53 6.23
N PHE A 130 -1.38 26.70 6.68
CA PHE A 130 -2.80 27.00 6.96
C PHE A 130 -3.16 26.54 8.36
N PRO A 131 -2.85 27.34 9.41
CA PRO A 131 -3.08 26.94 10.81
C PRO A 131 -4.55 26.62 11.12
N GLU A 132 -5.48 27.21 10.37
CA GLU A 132 -6.92 27.03 10.51
C GLU A 132 -7.45 25.76 9.81
N ALA A 133 -6.59 24.96 9.16
CA ALA A 133 -7.01 23.77 8.41
C ALA A 133 -7.72 22.76 9.30
N VAL A 134 -8.96 22.42 8.91
CA VAL A 134 -9.80 21.40 9.51
C VAL A 134 -9.93 20.24 8.52
N PHE A 135 -9.75 19.01 9.02
CA PHE A 135 -9.87 17.80 8.21
C PHE A 135 -11.08 17.02 8.69
N THR A 136 -12.14 17.00 7.89
CA THR A 136 -13.43 16.41 8.26
C THR A 136 -13.75 15.18 7.46
N THR A 137 -13.54 15.23 6.14
CA THR A 137 -13.82 14.12 5.22
C THR A 137 -12.54 13.66 4.54
N TYR A 138 -12.36 12.35 4.43
CA TYR A 138 -11.32 11.75 3.61
C TYR A 138 -11.91 11.34 2.25
N SER A 139 -11.30 11.81 1.18
CA SER A 139 -11.57 11.40 -0.20
C SER A 139 -10.26 11.45 -0.98
N ALA A 140 -10.10 10.55 -1.92
CA ALA A 140 -8.92 10.50 -2.77
C ALA A 140 -9.34 10.29 -4.23
N GLU A 141 -8.61 10.91 -5.13
CA GLU A 141 -8.76 10.71 -6.56
C GLU A 141 -8.29 9.31 -6.95
N GLU A 142 -7.16 8.88 -6.42
CA GLU A 142 -6.57 7.56 -6.59
C GLU A 142 -7.08 6.54 -5.55
N PRO A 143 -7.01 5.22 -5.82
CA PRO A 143 -7.51 4.19 -4.91
C PRO A 143 -6.63 4.02 -3.64
N CYS A 144 -6.43 5.11 -2.91
CA CYS A 144 -5.60 5.17 -1.70
C CYS A 144 -6.35 4.61 -0.48
N PHE A 145 -6.83 3.36 -0.54
CA PHE A 145 -7.65 2.76 0.49
C PHE A 145 -7.01 1.52 1.13
N THR A 146 -7.41 1.23 2.36
CA THR A 146 -7.14 -0.03 3.08
C THR A 146 -8.22 -0.28 4.12
N SER A 147 -8.41 -1.53 4.52
CA SER A 147 -9.40 -1.90 5.53
C SER A 147 -9.24 -1.19 6.88
N CYS A 148 -8.01 -0.79 7.25
CA CYS A 148 -7.73 -0.12 8.52
C CYS A 148 -8.00 1.40 8.52
N LEU A 149 -8.32 2.00 7.37
CA LEU A 149 -8.52 3.45 7.29
C LEU A 149 -9.58 4.01 8.24
N PRO A 150 -10.76 3.39 8.48
CA PRO A 150 -11.73 3.94 9.42
C PRO A 150 -11.15 4.25 10.81
N TYR A 151 -10.33 3.34 11.35
CA TYR A 151 -9.64 3.53 12.61
C TYR A 151 -8.62 4.68 12.55
N ILE A 152 -7.77 4.68 11.52
CA ILE A 152 -6.73 5.71 11.33
C ILE A 152 -7.38 7.09 11.20
N LEU A 153 -8.37 7.21 10.31
CA LEU A 153 -9.07 8.47 10.06
C LEU A 153 -9.74 9.02 11.33
N LYS A 154 -10.46 8.16 12.08
CA LYS A 154 -11.05 8.56 13.38
C LYS A 154 -10.00 9.03 14.37
N SER A 155 -8.82 8.39 14.41
CA SER A 155 -7.72 8.78 15.30
C SER A 155 -7.15 10.17 14.96
N PHE A 156 -7.26 10.59 13.71
CA PHE A 156 -6.88 11.94 13.25
C PHE A 156 -8.04 12.96 13.25
N GLY A 157 -9.25 12.56 13.72
CA GLY A 157 -10.39 13.45 13.88
C GLY A 157 -11.34 13.54 12.69
N PHE A 158 -11.17 12.70 11.66
CA PHE A 158 -12.12 12.64 10.54
C PHE A 158 -13.48 12.09 11.00
N SER A 159 -14.54 12.66 10.46
CA SER A 159 -15.92 12.24 10.72
C SER A 159 -16.50 11.46 9.55
N TYR A 160 -16.03 11.68 8.35
CA TYR A 160 -16.58 11.20 7.10
C TYR A 160 -15.52 10.67 6.14
N ALA A 161 -15.96 9.88 5.15
CA ALA A 161 -15.16 9.52 4.01
C ALA A 161 -16.01 9.43 2.72
N SER A 162 -15.33 9.38 1.58
CA SER A 162 -15.92 8.95 0.32
C SER A 162 -14.99 7.89 -0.29
N THR A 163 -15.57 6.77 -0.71
CA THR A 163 -14.90 5.76 -1.54
C THR A 163 -15.27 5.90 -3.01
N LYS A 164 -16.03 6.94 -3.35
CA LYS A 164 -16.28 7.32 -4.73
C LYS A 164 -14.98 7.84 -5.32
N ASN A 165 -14.61 7.31 -6.45
CA ASN A 165 -13.36 7.60 -7.14
C ASN A 165 -13.67 7.81 -8.63
N PRO A 166 -13.27 8.91 -9.26
CA PRO A 166 -13.54 9.19 -10.66
C PRO A 166 -12.70 8.33 -11.62
N ASN A 167 -11.59 7.76 -11.14
CA ASN A 167 -10.67 7.01 -11.96
C ASN A 167 -11.07 5.53 -12.04
N THR A 168 -11.87 5.17 -13.04
CA THR A 168 -12.40 3.82 -13.20
C THR A 168 -11.78 3.04 -14.37
N MET A 169 -11.11 3.72 -15.29
CA MET A 169 -10.52 3.09 -16.48
C MET A 169 -9.40 2.11 -16.11
N TRP A 170 -8.62 2.44 -15.11
CA TRP A 170 -7.45 1.69 -14.70
C TRP A 170 -7.74 0.65 -13.61
N GLY A 171 -9.01 0.48 -13.23
CA GLY A 171 -9.43 -0.50 -12.24
C GLY A 171 -9.31 -0.06 -10.78
N GLY A 172 -8.97 1.17 -10.51
CA GLY A 172 -8.78 1.69 -9.15
C GLY A 172 -10.06 1.93 -8.35
N TYR A 173 -11.02 1.03 -8.37
CA TYR A 173 -12.32 1.20 -7.71
C TYR A 173 -12.58 0.13 -6.67
N VAL A 174 -13.37 0.49 -5.66
CA VAL A 174 -13.89 -0.42 -4.65
C VAL A 174 -15.21 -1.03 -5.09
N SER A 175 -15.65 -2.09 -4.40
CA SER A 175 -16.96 -2.71 -4.63
C SER A 175 -18.09 -1.69 -4.48
N ALA A 176 -19.05 -1.75 -5.41
CA ALA A 176 -20.19 -0.85 -5.42
C ALA A 176 -21.20 -1.20 -4.35
N TYR A 177 -21.98 -0.20 -3.95
CA TYR A 177 -23.08 -0.35 -2.99
C TYR A 177 -24.36 0.31 -3.52
N GLY A 178 -25.51 -0.31 -3.24
CA GLY A 178 -26.81 0.14 -3.74
C GLY A 178 -27.45 1.29 -2.98
N GLY A 179 -26.93 1.66 -1.81
CA GLY A 179 -27.45 2.73 -0.96
C GLY A 179 -26.70 4.04 -1.10
N GLU A 180 -27.26 5.10 -0.51
CA GLU A 180 -26.72 6.45 -0.58
C GLU A 180 -25.51 6.66 0.34
N LEU A 181 -25.58 6.13 1.56
CA LEU A 181 -24.51 6.17 2.56
C LEU A 181 -24.28 4.77 3.15
N VAL A 182 -23.05 4.54 3.60
CA VAL A 182 -22.66 3.35 4.35
C VAL A 182 -21.92 3.71 5.63
N ASN A 183 -21.87 2.78 6.58
CA ASN A 183 -20.85 2.79 7.61
C ASN A 183 -19.66 1.97 7.11
N TRP A 184 -18.58 2.62 6.74
CA TRP A 184 -17.33 1.90 6.48
C TRP A 184 -16.77 1.37 7.79
N VAL A 185 -16.70 0.03 7.93
CA VAL A 185 -16.32 -0.63 9.17
C VAL A 185 -14.91 -1.16 9.07
N GLY A 186 -14.07 -0.71 9.98
CA GLY A 186 -12.69 -1.23 10.12
C GLY A 186 -12.65 -2.60 10.80
N PRO A 187 -11.50 -3.32 10.73
CA PRO A 187 -11.33 -4.62 11.39
C PRO A 187 -11.51 -4.60 12.92
N ASP A 188 -11.33 -3.44 13.53
CA ASP A 188 -11.54 -3.19 14.97
C ASP A 188 -13.00 -2.84 15.34
N GLY A 189 -13.90 -2.77 14.35
CA GLY A 189 -15.29 -2.38 14.51
C GLY A 189 -15.55 -0.87 14.46
N THR A 190 -14.52 -0.05 14.24
CA THR A 190 -14.69 1.40 14.05
C THR A 190 -15.54 1.67 12.82
N ARG A 191 -16.56 2.51 12.96
CA ARG A 191 -17.47 2.92 11.90
C ARG A 191 -17.22 4.36 11.46
N LEU A 192 -17.17 4.58 10.16
CA LEU A 192 -17.02 5.90 9.55
C LEU A 192 -18.14 6.10 8.52
N THR A 193 -18.92 7.17 8.65
CA THR A 193 -19.96 7.51 7.68
C THR A 193 -19.31 7.83 6.34
N THR A 194 -19.71 7.12 5.29
CA THR A 194 -19.01 7.13 4.00
C THR A 194 -19.99 7.17 2.84
N VAL A 195 -19.67 7.97 1.82
CA VAL A 195 -20.33 7.90 0.51
C VAL A 195 -19.67 6.77 -0.28
N PRO A 196 -20.41 5.71 -0.64
CA PRO A 196 -19.85 4.60 -1.39
C PRO A 196 -19.76 4.92 -2.90
N ARG A 197 -19.06 4.09 -3.65
CA ARG A 197 -19.29 3.99 -5.08
C ARG A 197 -20.68 3.39 -5.31
N TYR A 198 -21.51 4.05 -6.09
CA TYR A 198 -22.88 3.60 -6.30
C TYR A 198 -22.96 2.41 -7.26
N ALA A 199 -23.85 1.47 -6.96
CA ALA A 199 -24.07 0.32 -7.82
C ALA A 199 -24.69 0.70 -9.19
N CYS A 200 -25.34 1.85 -9.30
CA CYS A 200 -25.90 2.37 -10.55
C CYS A 200 -24.86 3.08 -11.44
N GLU A 201 -23.61 3.25 -10.99
CA GLU A 201 -22.55 3.82 -11.81
C GLU A 201 -22.05 2.77 -12.81
N ASP A 202 -22.28 3.02 -14.10
CA ASP A 202 -21.79 2.16 -15.16
C ASP A 202 -20.28 2.33 -15.34
N LEU A 203 -19.55 1.27 -15.04
CA LEU A 203 -18.12 1.18 -15.34
C LEU A 203 -17.97 0.65 -16.77
N GLN A 204 -17.89 1.55 -17.75
CA GLN A 204 -17.75 1.15 -19.15
C GLN A 204 -16.29 0.89 -19.50
N PRO A 205 -15.98 -0.18 -20.25
CA PRO A 205 -14.64 -0.37 -20.79
C PRO A 205 -14.20 0.85 -21.60
N GLY A 206 -13.04 1.39 -21.28
CA GLY A 206 -12.49 2.58 -21.96
C GLY A 206 -13.01 3.93 -21.45
N SER A 207 -13.86 3.97 -20.42
CA SER A 207 -14.18 5.20 -19.71
C SER A 207 -12.99 5.61 -18.84
N CYS A 208 -12.25 6.62 -19.27
CA CYS A 208 -11.10 7.16 -18.57
C CYS A 208 -11.56 8.25 -17.61
N TRP A 209 -11.06 8.23 -16.37
CA TRP A 209 -11.25 9.29 -15.35
C TRP A 209 -12.68 9.50 -14.90
N GLN A 210 -13.63 8.81 -15.52
CA GLN A 210 -15.02 9.11 -15.41
C GLN A 210 -15.81 7.84 -15.14
N SER A 211 -16.31 7.72 -13.94
CA SER A 211 -17.65 7.18 -13.84
C SER A 211 -18.59 8.19 -14.51
N ILE A 212 -19.77 7.75 -14.95
CA ILE A 212 -20.78 8.67 -15.51
C ILE A 212 -21.17 9.77 -14.50
N SER A 213 -20.81 9.60 -13.23
CA SER A 213 -20.96 10.58 -12.17
C SER A 213 -20.12 11.83 -12.31
N TRP A 214 -19.11 11.83 -13.19
CA TRP A 214 -18.26 12.99 -13.37
C TRP A 214 -19.05 14.23 -13.83
N PHE A 215 -19.94 14.07 -14.79
CA PHE A 215 -20.63 15.19 -15.37
C PHE A 215 -22.00 15.47 -14.78
N ASN A 216 -22.49 14.71 -13.83
CA ASN A 216 -23.86 14.83 -13.33
C ASN A 216 -24.88 14.86 -14.48
N THR A 217 -24.74 13.95 -15.45
CA THR A 217 -25.63 13.88 -16.58
C THR A 217 -27.06 13.53 -16.15
N GLU A 218 -28.05 13.90 -16.96
CA GLU A 218 -29.45 13.56 -16.71
C GLU A 218 -29.63 12.03 -16.56
N ASP A 219 -28.99 11.24 -17.40
CA ASP A 219 -28.99 9.77 -17.31
C ASP A 219 -28.46 9.26 -15.96
N TYR A 220 -27.32 9.80 -15.51
CA TYR A 220 -26.75 9.43 -14.21
C TYR A 220 -27.69 9.79 -13.05
N ILE A 221 -28.26 10.97 -13.07
CA ILE A 221 -29.16 11.43 -12.00
C ILE A 221 -30.41 10.55 -11.96
N HIS A 222 -31.02 10.24 -13.10
CA HIS A 222 -32.17 9.33 -13.15
C HIS A 222 -31.82 7.93 -12.63
N LYS A 223 -30.67 7.36 -13.02
CA LYS A 223 -30.21 6.07 -12.49
C LYS A 223 -30.02 6.09 -10.98
N CYS A 224 -29.52 7.19 -10.42
CA CYS A 224 -29.43 7.36 -8.97
C CYS A 224 -30.80 7.36 -8.30
N LEU A 225 -31.74 8.14 -8.83
CA LEU A 225 -33.10 8.23 -8.29
C LEU A 225 -33.84 6.89 -8.38
N ASP A 226 -33.73 6.18 -9.50
CA ASP A 226 -34.30 4.85 -9.70
C ASP A 226 -33.70 3.81 -8.74
N ALA A 227 -32.44 3.99 -8.37
CA ALA A 227 -31.75 3.17 -7.35
C ALA A 227 -32.08 3.60 -5.90
N GLY A 228 -32.96 4.60 -5.69
CA GLY A 228 -33.36 5.09 -4.37
C GLY A 228 -32.41 6.07 -3.72
N ILE A 229 -31.42 6.58 -4.47
CA ILE A 229 -30.49 7.63 -4.00
C ILE A 229 -31.21 8.97 -4.14
N GLN A 230 -31.52 9.58 -3.01
CA GLN A 230 -32.33 10.82 -2.97
C GLN A 230 -31.51 12.08 -3.27
N HIS A 231 -30.21 12.04 -3.06
CA HIS A 231 -29.29 13.15 -3.25
C HIS A 231 -28.19 12.77 -4.25
N PRO A 232 -28.49 12.65 -5.56
CA PRO A 232 -27.51 12.29 -6.55
C PRO A 232 -26.27 13.18 -6.50
N VAL A 233 -25.07 12.59 -6.46
CA VAL A 233 -23.80 13.32 -6.41
C VAL A 233 -22.81 12.80 -7.43
N GLY A 234 -22.34 13.70 -8.29
CA GLY A 234 -21.18 13.50 -9.15
C GLY A 234 -19.93 14.10 -8.53
N MET A 235 -18.76 13.70 -9.01
CA MET A 235 -17.50 14.29 -8.56
C MET A 235 -16.46 14.37 -9.66
N CYS A 236 -15.58 15.38 -9.54
CA CYS A 236 -14.36 15.51 -10.31
C CYS A 236 -13.31 16.21 -9.46
N ILE A 237 -12.30 15.49 -9.02
CA ILE A 237 -11.09 16.07 -8.43
C ILE A 237 -10.03 16.02 -9.52
N GLN A 238 -9.79 17.18 -10.16
CA GLN A 238 -9.01 17.28 -11.39
C GLN A 238 -7.53 17.26 -11.10
N ASP A 239 -6.76 16.57 -11.95
CA ASP A 239 -5.33 16.87 -12.08
C ASP A 239 -5.15 18.33 -12.42
N ALA A 240 -4.52 19.07 -11.53
CA ALA A 240 -4.21 20.46 -11.76
C ALA A 240 -3.24 20.57 -12.94
N SER A 241 -3.69 21.20 -14.02
CA SER A 241 -2.92 21.47 -15.24
C SER A 241 -2.65 20.34 -16.23
N TRP A 242 -3.39 19.29 -16.25
CA TRP A 242 -3.32 18.41 -17.41
C TRP A 242 -3.67 19.19 -18.68
N SER A 243 -2.86 19.09 -19.70
CA SER A 243 -2.73 20.00 -20.86
C SER A 243 -3.93 20.14 -21.81
N HIS A 244 -5.12 19.62 -21.47
CA HIS A 244 -6.27 19.61 -22.35
C HIS A 244 -7.54 20.24 -21.78
N GLY A 245 -7.39 21.21 -20.88
CA GLY A 245 -8.54 21.97 -20.39
C GLY A 245 -9.00 21.60 -18.99
N TRP A 246 -8.22 20.80 -18.29
CA TRP A 246 -8.45 20.37 -16.90
C TRP A 246 -8.15 21.46 -15.86
N ASP A 247 -7.54 22.55 -16.29
CA ASP A 247 -7.34 23.77 -15.52
C ASP A 247 -8.56 24.69 -15.52
N LYS A 248 -9.71 24.19 -15.96
CA LYS A 248 -10.95 24.96 -15.99
C LYS A 248 -11.77 24.69 -14.74
N GLY A 249 -12.05 25.67 -13.97
CA GLY A 249 -13.03 25.64 -12.88
C GLY A 249 -13.94 26.85 -12.97
N PRO A 250 -15.18 26.75 -12.54
CA PRO A 250 -15.97 25.58 -12.16
C PRO A 250 -16.16 24.61 -13.33
N TRP A 251 -16.08 23.31 -13.06
CA TRP A 251 -16.16 22.29 -14.10
C TRP A 251 -17.50 22.28 -14.81
N LEU A 252 -18.59 22.34 -14.04
CA LEU A 252 -19.94 22.51 -14.57
C LEU A 252 -20.24 23.98 -14.85
N GLY A 253 -21.04 24.24 -15.87
CA GLY A 253 -21.53 25.59 -16.21
C GLY A 253 -20.80 26.26 -17.36
N GLN A 254 -19.80 25.64 -17.96
CA GLN A 254 -19.14 26.14 -19.19
C GLN A 254 -19.78 25.57 -20.45
N ASP A 255 -20.38 24.38 -20.35
CA ASP A 255 -21.19 23.75 -21.37
C ASP A 255 -22.41 23.16 -20.68
N THR A 256 -23.55 23.78 -20.82
CA THR A 256 -24.80 23.36 -20.14
C THR A 256 -25.62 22.37 -20.95
N THR A 257 -25.17 22.00 -22.14
CA THR A 257 -25.88 21.03 -22.96
C THR A 257 -25.68 19.61 -22.39
N GLY A 258 -26.75 18.99 -21.91
CA GLY A 258 -26.76 17.63 -21.40
C GLY A 258 -26.57 17.48 -19.88
N TYR A 259 -26.47 18.56 -19.13
CA TYR A 259 -26.40 18.50 -17.67
C TYR A 259 -27.77 18.67 -17.03
N TYR A 260 -28.00 17.93 -15.95
CA TYR A 260 -29.20 18.07 -15.16
C TYR A 260 -29.08 19.30 -14.24
N THR A 261 -30.12 20.12 -14.26
CA THR A 261 -30.24 21.29 -13.37
C THR A 261 -31.48 21.17 -12.50
N PRO A 262 -31.45 21.60 -11.25
CA PRO A 262 -30.38 22.34 -10.61
C PRO A 262 -29.25 21.45 -10.14
N THR A 263 -28.01 21.94 -10.26
CA THR A 263 -26.82 21.32 -9.69
C THR A 263 -26.18 22.28 -8.69
N ALA A 264 -25.87 21.80 -7.49
CA ALA A 264 -25.20 22.55 -6.44
C ALA A 264 -23.80 22.02 -6.20
N TYR A 265 -22.81 22.90 -6.23
CA TYR A 265 -21.48 22.57 -5.77
C TYR A 265 -21.46 22.44 -4.24
N LYS A 266 -20.79 21.38 -3.73
CA LYS A 266 -20.62 21.14 -2.30
C LYS A 266 -19.18 20.72 -1.99
N THR A 267 -18.76 20.98 -0.77
CA THR A 267 -17.67 20.18 -0.17
C THR A 267 -18.22 18.82 0.26
N TRP A 268 -17.37 17.80 0.37
CA TRP A 268 -17.80 16.48 0.84
C TRP A 268 -18.47 16.57 2.22
N ARG A 269 -17.88 17.30 3.17
CA ARG A 269 -18.48 17.45 4.50
C ARG A 269 -19.89 18.05 4.46
N ASN A 270 -20.08 19.14 3.69
CA ASN A 270 -21.38 19.80 3.60
C ASN A 270 -22.40 18.90 2.89
N TYR A 271 -21.98 18.18 1.85
CA TYR A 271 -22.83 17.20 1.18
C TYR A 271 -23.27 16.10 2.15
N ILE A 272 -22.32 15.46 2.84
CA ILE A 272 -22.63 14.35 3.75
C ILE A 272 -23.50 14.81 4.92
N GLN A 273 -23.28 16.01 5.46
CA GLN A 273 -24.12 16.58 6.52
C GLN A 273 -25.55 16.79 6.04
N ASP A 274 -25.75 17.33 4.83
CA ASP A 274 -27.08 17.53 4.24
C ASP A 274 -27.79 16.17 4.01
N CYS A 275 -27.07 15.15 3.54
CA CYS A 275 -27.61 13.83 3.21
C CYS A 275 -27.76 12.90 4.42
N SER A 276 -27.05 13.13 5.53
CA SER A 276 -27.01 12.19 6.66
C SER A 276 -28.27 12.14 7.50
N VAL A 277 -29.13 13.14 7.35
CA VAL A 277 -30.39 13.27 8.14
C VAL A 277 -31.43 12.29 7.59
N GLY A 278 -31.77 11.28 8.39
CA GLY A 278 -32.83 10.31 8.05
C GLY A 278 -32.39 9.21 7.06
N THR A 279 -31.15 9.23 6.59
CA THR A 279 -30.62 8.21 5.68
C THR A 279 -30.18 6.96 6.44
N THR A 280 -30.69 5.79 6.05
CA THR A 280 -30.25 4.49 6.58
C THR A 280 -28.89 4.15 6.05
N ARG A 281 -28.05 3.55 6.90
CA ARG A 281 -26.68 3.16 6.57
C ARG A 281 -26.44 1.73 7.01
N ASP A 282 -26.08 0.89 6.06
CA ASP A 282 -25.62 -0.46 6.33
C ASP A 282 -24.10 -0.50 6.56
N ASP A 283 -23.64 -1.54 7.24
CA ASP A 283 -22.22 -1.76 7.42
C ASP A 283 -21.59 -2.26 6.11
N TRP A 284 -20.51 -1.61 5.68
CA TRP A 284 -19.73 -1.97 4.50
C TRP A 284 -18.26 -2.20 4.91
N HIS A 285 -17.64 -3.24 4.37
CA HIS A 285 -16.27 -3.62 4.68
C HIS A 285 -15.40 -3.60 3.43
N PHE A 286 -14.28 -2.93 3.53
CA PHE A 286 -13.23 -3.01 2.51
C PHE A 286 -12.63 -4.42 2.53
N SER A 287 -12.64 -5.11 1.41
CA SER A 287 -12.30 -6.52 1.28
C SER A 287 -11.08 -6.76 0.39
N GLN A 288 -10.72 -8.03 0.22
CA GLN A 288 -9.66 -8.42 -0.71
C GLN A 288 -10.06 -8.17 -2.18
N GLU A 289 -11.34 -8.28 -2.51
CA GLU A 289 -11.86 -7.95 -3.84
C GLU A 289 -11.63 -6.48 -4.19
N ASP A 290 -11.74 -5.58 -3.21
CA ASP A 290 -11.46 -4.16 -3.40
C ASP A 290 -9.97 -3.91 -3.69
N VAL A 291 -9.09 -4.65 -3.02
CA VAL A 291 -7.65 -4.63 -3.35
C VAL A 291 -7.42 -5.17 -4.76
N LEU A 292 -8.09 -6.28 -5.14
CA LEU A 292 -7.97 -6.88 -6.47
C LEU A 292 -8.48 -5.93 -7.56
N GLY A 293 -9.57 -5.19 -7.32
CA GLY A 293 -10.04 -4.13 -8.21
C GLY A 293 -8.97 -3.04 -8.44
N GLY A 294 -8.20 -2.71 -7.38
CA GLY A 294 -7.03 -1.81 -7.45
C GLY A 294 -5.80 -2.42 -8.12
N LEU A 295 -5.72 -3.73 -8.28
CA LEU A 295 -4.54 -4.42 -8.79
C LEU A 295 -4.30 -4.27 -10.30
N MET A 296 -5.15 -3.62 -11.07
CA MET A 296 -4.75 -3.18 -12.42
C MET A 296 -3.63 -2.14 -12.34
N TRP A 297 -3.67 -1.27 -11.38
CA TRP A 297 -2.53 -0.48 -10.94
C TRP A 297 -1.50 -1.37 -10.23
N GLY A 298 -1.95 -2.41 -9.58
CA GLY A 298 -1.21 -3.31 -8.73
C GLY A 298 -0.14 -4.15 -9.40
N THR A 299 -0.19 -4.38 -10.70
CA THR A 299 0.95 -4.93 -11.43
C THR A 299 2.18 -4.04 -11.29
N GLN A 300 1.99 -2.74 -11.07
CA GLN A 300 3.04 -1.77 -10.81
C GLN A 300 3.51 -1.81 -9.35
N VAL A 301 2.59 -1.97 -8.40
CA VAL A 301 2.89 -2.06 -6.95
C VAL A 301 3.76 -3.29 -6.61
N MET A 302 3.68 -4.35 -7.39
CA MET A 302 4.48 -5.58 -7.21
C MET A 302 5.90 -5.47 -7.78
N GLN A 303 6.29 -4.33 -8.33
CA GLN A 303 7.61 -4.13 -8.90
C GLN A 303 8.72 -4.03 -7.85
N ARG A 304 9.96 -4.01 -8.34
CA ARG A 304 11.18 -3.82 -7.55
C ARG A 304 11.08 -2.63 -6.59
N LEU A 305 10.48 -1.53 -7.03
CA LEU A 305 10.33 -0.31 -6.23
C LEU A 305 9.56 -0.54 -4.93
N ALA A 306 8.45 -1.30 -4.97
CA ALA A 306 7.72 -1.66 -3.75
C ALA A 306 8.60 -2.46 -2.78
N GLY A 307 9.48 -3.32 -3.29
CA GLY A 307 10.46 -4.05 -2.49
C GLY A 307 11.50 -3.12 -1.84
N GLU A 308 12.05 -2.16 -2.59
CA GLU A 308 12.99 -1.15 -2.09
C GLU A 308 12.35 -0.29 -0.99
N VAL A 309 11.13 0.18 -1.21
CA VAL A 309 10.35 0.95 -0.24
C VAL A 309 10.08 0.14 1.03
N ARG A 310 9.75 -1.15 0.92
CA ARG A 310 9.52 -2.03 2.07
C ARG A 310 10.78 -2.21 2.91
N VAL A 311 11.96 -2.33 2.28
CA VAL A 311 13.24 -2.41 2.97
C VAL A 311 13.52 -1.12 3.75
N ALA A 312 13.31 0.04 3.13
CA ALA A 312 13.50 1.35 3.76
C ALA A 312 12.52 1.56 4.93
N GLU A 313 11.26 1.18 4.76
CA GLU A 313 10.22 1.24 5.80
C GLU A 313 10.60 0.43 7.04
N ASN A 314 11.01 -0.81 6.85
CA ASN A 314 11.47 -1.64 7.96
C ASN A 314 12.74 -1.09 8.63
N ALA A 315 13.61 -0.44 7.87
CA ALA A 315 14.86 0.13 8.39
C ALA A 315 14.56 1.32 9.33
N ILE A 316 13.72 2.28 8.92
CA ILE A 316 13.43 3.47 9.73
C ILE A 316 12.66 3.13 11.01
N VAL A 317 11.66 2.25 10.93
CA VAL A 317 10.91 1.78 12.11
C VAL A 317 11.83 1.10 13.12
N ARG A 318 12.76 0.28 12.65
CA ARG A 318 13.78 -0.35 13.51
C ARG A 318 14.73 0.68 14.10
N ALA A 319 15.15 1.68 13.33
CA ALA A 319 16.05 2.74 13.78
C ALA A 319 15.43 3.58 14.90
N GLU A 320 14.17 3.99 14.78
CA GLU A 320 13.46 4.71 15.85
C GLU A 320 13.39 3.89 17.15
N LYS A 321 13.06 2.60 17.05
CA LYS A 321 12.99 1.72 18.23
C LYS A 321 14.36 1.55 18.88
N MET A 322 15.41 1.39 18.11
CA MET A 322 16.79 1.30 18.64
C MET A 322 17.25 2.62 19.28
N ALA A 323 16.91 3.76 18.67
CA ALA A 323 17.17 5.07 19.25
C ALA A 323 16.42 5.25 20.59
N ALA A 324 15.16 4.81 20.66
CA ALA A 324 14.37 4.85 21.90
C ALA A 324 15.02 4.02 23.02
N TYR A 325 15.51 2.81 22.71
CA TYR A 325 16.23 2.00 23.70
C TYR A 325 17.53 2.70 24.18
N ALA A 326 18.33 3.19 23.24
CA ALA A 326 19.56 3.88 23.58
C ALA A 326 19.30 5.16 24.39
N ARG A 327 18.22 5.89 24.09
CA ARG A 327 17.78 7.05 24.86
C ARG A 327 17.37 6.68 26.29
N LEU A 328 16.53 5.66 26.46
CA LEU A 328 16.01 5.22 27.75
C LEU A 328 17.11 4.67 28.66
N TYR A 329 18.04 3.88 28.13
CA TYR A 329 19.02 3.17 28.94
C TYR A 329 20.40 3.82 29.01
N LYS A 330 20.76 4.65 28.03
CA LYS A 330 22.11 5.24 27.92
C LYS A 330 22.08 6.76 27.65
N GLY A 331 20.91 7.40 27.67
CA GLY A 331 20.79 8.86 27.49
C GLY A 331 21.12 9.37 26.08
N MET A 332 20.97 8.55 25.05
CA MET A 332 21.17 8.98 23.66
C MET A 332 20.32 10.21 23.36
N GLU A 333 20.92 11.23 22.76
CA GLU A 333 20.16 12.34 22.20
C GLU A 333 19.26 11.85 21.05
N TRP A 334 17.99 12.34 21.02
CA TRP A 334 17.06 11.93 19.99
C TRP A 334 17.47 12.48 18.64
N PRO A 335 17.68 11.65 17.61
CA PRO A 335 18.22 12.10 16.32
C PRO A 335 17.11 12.66 15.41
N THR A 336 16.46 13.75 15.82
CA THR A 336 15.26 14.34 15.18
C THR A 336 15.45 14.58 13.69
N GLU A 337 16.52 15.27 13.31
CA GLU A 337 16.75 15.63 11.90
C GLU A 337 16.87 14.41 10.98
N ARG A 338 17.58 13.36 11.44
CA ARG A 338 17.75 12.12 10.66
C ARG A 338 16.47 11.31 10.58
N ILE A 339 15.69 11.29 11.63
CA ILE A 339 14.38 10.61 11.66
C ILE A 339 13.41 11.33 10.74
N ASP A 340 13.31 12.67 10.85
CA ASP A 340 12.41 13.46 10.03
C ASP A 340 12.77 13.37 8.53
N GLU A 341 14.06 13.44 8.18
CA GLU A 341 14.50 13.27 6.80
C GLU A 341 14.29 11.84 6.29
N GLY A 342 14.55 10.85 7.13
CA GLY A 342 14.30 9.44 6.79
C GLY A 342 12.81 9.16 6.53
N TRP A 343 11.91 9.67 7.37
CA TRP A 343 10.46 9.56 7.14
C TRP A 343 10.03 10.35 5.91
N ARG A 344 10.47 11.59 5.78
CA ARG A 344 10.13 12.42 4.61
C ARG A 344 10.43 11.68 3.31
N THR A 345 11.65 11.18 3.15
CA THR A 345 12.06 10.49 1.91
C THR A 345 11.35 9.16 1.72
N LEU A 346 11.07 8.42 2.80
CA LEU A 346 10.26 7.21 2.72
C LEU A 346 8.83 7.51 2.26
N LEU A 347 8.16 8.49 2.88
CA LEU A 347 6.77 8.83 2.55
C LEU A 347 6.63 9.29 1.10
N LEU A 348 7.58 10.09 0.59
CA LEU A 348 7.64 10.48 -0.81
C LEU A 348 7.83 9.28 -1.74
N SER A 349 8.65 8.31 -1.36
CA SER A 349 8.87 7.09 -2.16
C SER A 349 7.65 6.19 -2.27
N GLN A 350 6.62 6.46 -1.47
CA GLN A 350 5.32 5.76 -1.47
C GLN A 350 4.26 6.47 -2.32
N HIS A 351 4.60 7.55 -3.01
CA HIS A 351 3.69 8.25 -3.90
C HIS A 351 3.17 7.31 -4.99
N HIS A 352 1.86 7.35 -5.25
CA HIS A 352 1.22 6.44 -6.20
C HIS A 352 1.82 6.53 -7.61
N ASP A 353 2.11 7.73 -8.13
CA ASP A 353 2.73 7.93 -9.44
C ASP A 353 4.12 7.28 -9.57
N CYS A 354 4.88 7.23 -8.49
CA CYS A 354 6.16 6.53 -8.50
C CYS A 354 6.01 5.06 -8.87
N TRP A 355 4.86 4.47 -8.54
CA TRP A 355 4.62 3.05 -8.67
C TRP A 355 3.87 2.71 -9.95
N ILE A 356 2.98 3.60 -10.43
CA ILE A 356 2.19 3.35 -11.63
C ILE A 356 2.86 3.82 -12.93
N VAL A 357 3.65 4.90 -12.86
CA VAL A 357 4.38 5.44 -14.01
C VAL A 357 5.89 5.62 -13.72
N PRO A 358 6.58 4.55 -13.28
CA PRO A 358 7.96 4.63 -12.80
C PRO A 358 8.97 5.10 -13.87
N TYR A 359 8.58 5.05 -15.13
CA TYR A 359 9.37 5.48 -16.29
C TYR A 359 9.22 6.97 -16.62
N ASN A 360 8.20 7.64 -16.09
CA ASN A 360 8.00 9.08 -16.32
C ASN A 360 9.12 9.89 -15.65
N GLN A 361 9.53 10.96 -16.33
CA GLN A 361 10.58 11.85 -15.83
C GLN A 361 9.99 12.97 -15.01
N LEU A 362 10.45 13.11 -13.78
CA LEU A 362 10.19 14.25 -12.93
C LEU A 362 10.91 15.48 -13.46
N GLN A 363 10.15 16.49 -13.88
CA GLN A 363 10.69 17.78 -14.31
C GLN A 363 11.88 17.66 -15.30
N GLY A 364 11.85 16.62 -16.15
CA GLY A 364 12.77 16.46 -17.27
C GLY A 364 14.17 15.94 -16.92
N LYS A 365 14.40 15.36 -15.74
CA LYS A 365 15.75 14.90 -15.33
C LYS A 365 15.84 13.43 -14.96
N LYS A 366 15.22 13.01 -13.86
CA LYS A 366 15.22 11.61 -13.38
C LYS A 366 13.85 11.00 -13.55
N THR A 367 13.83 9.71 -13.79
CA THR A 367 12.59 8.93 -13.73
C THR A 367 12.11 8.81 -12.28
N TRP A 368 10.83 8.51 -12.09
CA TRP A 368 10.29 8.16 -10.78
C TRP A 368 11.08 7.02 -10.14
N ALA A 369 11.40 5.97 -10.91
CA ALA A 369 12.18 4.83 -10.42
C ALA A 369 13.54 5.23 -9.85
N GLU A 370 14.29 6.08 -10.55
CA GLU A 370 15.57 6.60 -10.07
C GLU A 370 15.42 7.46 -8.83
N THR A 371 14.37 8.27 -8.78
CA THR A 371 14.08 9.15 -7.64
C THR A 371 13.69 8.34 -6.40
N VAL A 372 12.87 7.29 -6.54
CA VAL A 372 12.53 6.37 -5.45
C VAL A 372 13.77 5.68 -4.90
N THR A 373 14.68 5.23 -5.78
CA THR A 373 15.95 4.62 -5.34
C THR A 373 16.81 5.60 -4.54
N ASP A 374 16.87 6.86 -4.95
CA ASP A 374 17.58 7.90 -4.18
C ASP A 374 16.92 8.13 -2.81
N TRP A 375 15.61 8.30 -2.75
CA TRP A 375 14.87 8.54 -1.51
C TRP A 375 14.98 7.38 -0.52
N THR A 376 14.77 6.16 -0.98
CA THR A 376 14.93 4.96 -0.14
C THR A 376 16.38 4.79 0.32
N GLY A 377 17.35 5.16 -0.50
CA GLY A 377 18.76 5.21 -0.15
C GLY A 377 19.03 6.16 1.03
N VAL A 378 18.47 7.38 1.01
CA VAL A 378 18.58 8.35 2.12
C VAL A 378 17.94 7.78 3.40
N THR A 379 16.74 7.21 3.30
CA THR A 379 16.06 6.58 4.44
C THR A 379 16.92 5.48 5.07
N ILE A 380 17.47 4.59 4.25
CA ILE A 380 18.31 3.46 4.72
C ILE A 380 19.61 3.96 5.34
N GLN A 381 20.25 4.97 4.73
CA GLN A 381 21.49 5.55 5.26
C GLN A 381 21.28 6.20 6.64
N ASN A 382 20.25 7.05 6.78
CA ASN A 382 19.89 7.66 8.05
C ASN A 382 19.57 6.60 9.11
N SER A 383 18.77 5.60 8.74
CA SER A 383 18.42 4.48 9.62
C SER A 383 19.64 3.71 10.11
N ARG A 384 20.59 3.40 9.22
CA ARG A 384 21.83 2.73 9.58
C ARG A 384 22.66 3.54 10.57
N GLN A 385 22.85 4.84 10.32
CA GLN A 385 23.61 5.70 11.24
C GLN A 385 22.96 5.80 12.63
N ILE A 386 21.62 5.87 12.69
CA ILE A 386 20.89 5.86 13.97
C ILE A 386 21.11 4.55 14.70
N ILE A 387 20.99 3.41 14.01
CA ILE A 387 21.19 2.08 14.61
C ILE A 387 22.63 1.91 15.09
N ASP A 388 23.62 2.29 14.30
CA ASP A 388 25.04 2.16 14.64
C ASP A 388 25.38 3.00 15.90
N ASN A 389 24.85 4.23 15.98
CA ASN A 389 25.01 5.07 17.17
C ASN A 389 24.34 4.44 18.39
N ALA A 390 23.11 3.94 18.24
CA ALA A 390 22.40 3.28 19.34
C ALA A 390 23.14 2.04 19.83
N LEU A 391 23.60 1.17 18.92
CA LEU A 391 24.36 -0.03 19.26
C LEU A 391 25.69 0.28 19.93
N SER A 392 26.39 1.33 19.50
CA SER A 392 27.65 1.75 20.12
C SER A 392 27.50 2.12 21.60
N LEU A 393 26.35 2.70 21.96
CA LEU A 393 26.01 3.07 23.35
C LEU A 393 25.48 1.88 24.16
N LEU A 394 24.69 1.02 23.52
CA LEU A 394 24.04 -0.13 24.18
C LEU A 394 25.02 -1.29 24.42
N LYS A 395 26.12 -1.38 23.65
CA LYS A 395 27.10 -2.45 23.76
C LYS A 395 27.71 -2.46 25.17
N GLU A 396 27.63 -3.61 25.84
CA GLU A 396 28.34 -3.86 27.08
C GLU A 396 29.82 -4.23 26.80
N LYS A 397 30.71 -3.90 27.70
CA LYS A 397 32.15 -4.25 27.57
C LYS A 397 32.38 -5.71 27.97
N GLU A 398 31.96 -6.64 27.13
CA GLU A 398 32.32 -8.05 27.22
C GLU A 398 33.31 -8.43 26.12
N GLY A 399 33.92 -9.64 26.20
CA GLY A 399 35.01 -10.05 25.33
C GLY A 399 34.69 -10.03 23.85
N GLU A 400 35.72 -10.01 23.02
CA GLU A 400 35.67 -9.84 21.55
C GLU A 400 34.81 -10.87 20.77
N SER A 401 34.39 -11.97 21.41
CA SER A 401 33.59 -13.05 20.78
C SER A 401 32.16 -13.10 21.28
N THR A 402 31.61 -12.00 21.79
CA THR A 402 30.22 -11.92 22.25
C THR A 402 29.36 -11.22 21.23
N VAL A 403 28.21 -11.84 20.90
CA VAL A 403 27.19 -11.30 20.00
C VAL A 403 25.97 -10.89 20.83
N TYR A 404 25.53 -9.65 20.61
CA TYR A 404 24.30 -9.11 21.20
C TYR A 404 23.21 -9.13 20.15
N VAL A 405 22.07 -9.74 20.47
CA VAL A 405 20.90 -9.81 19.61
C VAL A 405 19.78 -9.01 20.25
N TYR A 406 19.32 -7.97 19.58
CA TYR A 406 18.26 -7.08 20.05
C TYR A 406 16.94 -7.42 19.38
N ASN A 407 15.87 -7.47 20.17
CA ASN A 407 14.51 -7.66 19.71
C ASN A 407 13.72 -6.36 19.91
N THR A 408 13.32 -5.71 18.81
CA THR A 408 12.54 -4.46 18.84
C THR A 408 11.04 -4.69 18.75
N LEU A 409 10.57 -5.95 18.85
CA LEU A 409 9.16 -6.31 18.79
C LEU A 409 8.60 -6.51 20.20
N ALA A 410 7.28 -6.38 20.33
CA ALA A 410 6.56 -6.58 21.60
C ALA A 410 6.32 -8.06 21.96
N THR A 411 6.88 -8.99 21.20
CA THR A 411 6.76 -10.44 21.42
C THR A 411 8.14 -11.07 21.50
N ASP A 412 8.27 -12.13 22.30
CA ASP A 412 9.49 -12.94 22.36
C ASP A 412 9.81 -13.53 20.99
N ARG A 413 11.11 -13.61 20.68
CA ARG A 413 11.58 -14.17 19.40
C ARG A 413 12.45 -15.39 19.65
N ASN A 414 12.30 -16.40 18.78
CA ASN A 414 13.14 -17.59 18.71
C ASN A 414 13.47 -17.86 17.24
N GLU A 415 14.51 -17.22 16.74
CA GLU A 415 14.82 -17.16 15.31
C GLU A 415 16.27 -17.44 14.99
N LEU A 416 16.54 -17.77 13.72
CA LEU A 416 17.89 -17.88 13.22
C LEU A 416 18.53 -16.50 13.08
N VAL A 417 19.73 -16.37 13.65
CA VAL A 417 20.58 -15.19 13.53
C VAL A 417 21.85 -15.56 12.77
N ALA A 418 22.21 -14.74 11.80
CA ALA A 418 23.43 -14.87 11.02
C ALA A 418 24.45 -13.82 11.46
N VAL A 419 25.66 -14.25 11.80
CA VAL A 419 26.77 -13.40 12.20
C VAL A 419 27.86 -13.51 11.16
N GLU A 420 28.29 -12.39 10.59
CA GLU A 420 29.44 -12.35 9.70
C GLU A 420 30.71 -12.65 10.51
N VAL A 421 31.50 -13.56 9.99
CA VAL A 421 32.72 -14.03 10.62
C VAL A 421 33.86 -14.16 9.62
N PRO A 422 35.14 -14.05 10.04
CA PRO A 422 36.28 -14.26 9.16
C PRO A 422 36.19 -15.61 8.45
N VAL A 423 36.55 -15.67 7.18
CA VAL A 423 36.58 -16.92 6.39
C VAL A 423 37.49 -17.97 7.04
N SER A 424 38.56 -17.55 7.71
CA SER A 424 39.46 -18.42 8.45
C SER A 424 38.80 -19.24 9.55
N TRP A 425 37.65 -18.81 10.04
CA TRP A 425 36.89 -19.54 11.06
C TRP A 425 36.33 -20.86 10.53
N ARG A 426 36.13 -21.01 9.24
CA ARG A 426 35.65 -22.26 8.62
C ARG A 426 36.61 -23.46 8.80
N ASN A 427 37.85 -23.21 9.13
CA ASN A 427 38.84 -24.24 9.38
C ASN A 427 38.78 -24.83 10.79
N SER A 428 37.83 -24.44 11.60
CA SER A 428 37.62 -24.93 12.96
C SER A 428 36.13 -25.15 13.23
N ASP A 429 35.85 -26.02 14.18
CA ASP A 429 34.49 -26.21 14.69
C ASP A 429 34.18 -25.13 15.75
N TRP A 430 32.96 -24.63 15.73
CA TRP A 430 32.49 -23.54 16.61
C TRP A 430 31.22 -23.93 17.31
N VAL A 431 31.00 -23.37 18.49
CA VAL A 431 29.78 -23.47 19.29
C VAL A 431 29.37 -22.11 19.76
N VAL A 432 28.08 -21.88 19.82
CA VAL A 432 27.48 -20.67 20.39
C VAL A 432 26.90 -21.06 21.76
N LEU A 433 27.25 -20.29 22.79
CA LEU A 433 26.78 -20.48 24.16
C LEU A 433 25.84 -19.33 24.52
N ASP A 434 24.66 -19.64 25.05
CA ASP A 434 23.82 -18.63 25.67
C ASP A 434 24.37 -18.19 27.03
N LYS A 435 23.70 -17.22 27.68
CA LYS A 435 24.14 -16.65 28.97
C LYS A 435 24.19 -17.69 30.10
N GLN A 436 23.46 -18.80 29.99
CA GLN A 436 23.48 -19.92 30.92
C GLN A 436 24.54 -20.99 30.57
N GLY A 437 25.31 -20.79 29.52
CA GLY A 437 26.33 -21.72 29.04
C GLY A 437 25.75 -22.89 28.22
N LYS A 438 24.47 -22.85 27.85
CA LYS A 438 23.83 -23.88 27.01
C LYS A 438 24.31 -23.75 25.58
N LYS A 439 24.79 -24.88 25.01
CA LYS A 439 25.24 -24.96 23.63
C LYS A 439 24.07 -24.84 22.67
N GLN A 440 24.21 -23.94 21.69
CA GLN A 440 23.30 -23.78 20.55
C GLN A 440 23.93 -24.45 19.33
N PRO A 441 23.16 -25.20 18.52
CA PRO A 441 23.65 -25.71 17.26
C PRO A 441 24.01 -24.56 16.31
N VAL A 442 25.06 -24.77 15.49
CA VAL A 442 25.53 -23.79 14.51
C VAL A 442 25.54 -24.38 13.11
N GLN A 443 25.33 -23.54 12.12
CA GLN A 443 25.45 -23.90 10.72
C GLN A 443 26.13 -22.80 9.94
N TRP A 444 26.99 -23.18 8.99
CA TRP A 444 27.65 -22.24 8.09
C TRP A 444 26.76 -21.86 6.92
N LEU A 445 26.83 -20.60 6.54
CA LEU A 445 26.23 -20.07 5.32
C LEU A 445 27.27 -19.24 4.57
N THR A 446 27.30 -19.33 3.25
CA THR A 446 28.02 -18.38 2.40
C THR A 446 27.00 -17.69 1.53
N GLU A 447 26.97 -16.38 1.62
CA GLU A 447 26.06 -15.54 0.85
C GLU A 447 26.86 -14.37 0.30
N ASP A 448 26.84 -14.17 -1.01
CA ASP A 448 27.59 -13.12 -1.72
C ASP A 448 29.11 -13.10 -1.37
N GLY A 449 29.71 -14.29 -1.18
CA GLY A 449 31.13 -14.44 -0.81
C GLY A 449 31.43 -14.17 0.67
N ILE A 450 30.44 -13.78 1.48
CA ILE A 450 30.59 -13.52 2.92
C ILE A 450 30.30 -14.79 3.69
N SER A 451 31.22 -15.16 4.61
CA SER A 451 31.02 -16.28 5.53
C SER A 451 30.22 -15.84 6.74
N LYS A 452 29.13 -16.56 7.02
CA LYS A 452 28.24 -16.31 8.14
C LYS A 452 28.13 -17.57 9.00
N LEU A 453 28.13 -17.39 10.32
CA LEU A 453 27.80 -18.41 11.30
C LEU A 453 26.36 -18.20 11.76
N LEU A 454 25.52 -19.20 11.60
CA LEU A 454 24.12 -19.17 12.00
C LEU A 454 23.93 -19.92 13.30
N PHE A 455 23.04 -19.41 14.14
CA PHE A 455 22.55 -20.08 15.34
C PHE A 455 21.13 -19.62 15.66
N ARG A 456 20.44 -20.35 16.55
CA ARG A 456 19.10 -19.95 16.98
C ARG A 456 19.18 -19.10 18.23
N ALA A 457 18.67 -17.88 18.16
CA ALA A 457 18.62 -16.94 19.27
C ALA A 457 17.22 -16.85 19.88
N GLN A 458 17.14 -16.97 21.18
CA GLN A 458 15.95 -16.67 21.97
C GLN A 458 16.13 -15.30 22.61
N VAL A 459 15.25 -14.36 22.27
CA VAL A 459 15.38 -12.96 22.68
C VAL A 459 14.04 -12.48 23.21
N PRO A 460 13.97 -11.97 24.46
CA PRO A 460 12.72 -11.50 25.04
C PRO A 460 12.16 -10.31 24.27
N SER A 461 10.86 -10.08 24.42
CA SER A 461 10.17 -8.91 23.86
C SER A 461 10.83 -7.62 24.34
N ALA A 462 10.97 -6.65 23.43
CA ALA A 462 11.56 -5.33 23.69
C ALA A 462 12.89 -5.40 24.50
N GLY A 463 13.72 -6.41 24.21
CA GLY A 463 14.92 -6.72 24.99
C GLY A 463 16.10 -7.18 24.15
N TYR A 464 17.07 -7.78 24.82
CA TYR A 464 18.25 -8.36 24.16
C TYR A 464 18.70 -9.67 24.83
N ALA A 465 19.52 -10.44 24.10
CA ALA A 465 20.25 -11.60 24.61
C ALA A 465 21.70 -11.55 24.12
N SER A 466 22.63 -12.08 24.94
CA SER A 466 24.04 -12.20 24.58
C SER A 466 24.43 -13.66 24.37
N TYR A 467 25.30 -13.87 23.39
CA TYR A 467 25.80 -15.18 22.99
C TYR A 467 27.31 -15.16 22.82
N ALA A 468 27.99 -16.11 23.48
CA ALA A 468 29.43 -16.25 23.32
C ALA A 468 29.77 -17.28 22.23
N ILE A 469 30.60 -16.89 21.27
CA ILE A 469 31.12 -17.80 20.23
C ILE A 469 32.45 -18.37 20.71
N ARG A 470 32.60 -19.70 20.73
CA ARG A 470 33.80 -20.41 21.18
C ARG A 470 34.18 -21.50 20.19
N LYS A 471 35.47 -21.84 20.14
CA LYS A 471 35.92 -23.04 19.42
C LYS A 471 35.31 -24.28 20.10
N ALA A 472 34.82 -25.20 19.29
CA ALA A 472 34.28 -26.48 19.75
C ALA A 472 35.30 -27.61 19.54
N GLU A 473 35.23 -28.61 20.42
CA GLU A 473 36.03 -29.81 20.32
C GLU A 473 35.30 -30.91 19.51
N ASP A 474 33.97 -30.84 19.41
CA ASP A 474 33.10 -31.83 18.79
C ASP A 474 32.38 -31.30 17.55
N LYS A 475 32.34 -32.07 16.47
CA LYS A 475 31.50 -31.81 15.31
C LYS A 475 30.03 -32.02 15.63
N GLN A 476 29.20 -31.02 15.30
CA GLN A 476 27.76 -31.15 15.40
C GLN A 476 27.22 -31.86 14.14
N SER A 477 26.43 -32.92 14.35
CA SER A 477 25.73 -33.63 13.27
C SER A 477 24.34 -33.07 13.06
N GLY A 478 23.95 -32.80 11.81
CA GLY A 478 22.60 -32.37 11.46
C GLY A 478 21.62 -33.54 11.37
N THR A 479 20.38 -33.31 11.77
CA THR A 479 19.29 -34.27 11.65
C THR A 479 18.40 -34.03 10.43
N LEU A 480 18.54 -32.86 9.78
CA LEU A 480 17.74 -32.50 8.61
C LEU A 480 18.24 -33.24 7.38
N LYS A 481 17.31 -33.73 6.55
CA LYS A 481 17.63 -34.56 5.40
C LYS A 481 17.10 -33.96 4.10
N ALA A 482 17.89 -34.03 3.06
CA ALA A 482 17.48 -33.78 1.68
C ALA A 482 18.23 -34.76 0.79
N GLU A 483 17.52 -35.66 0.12
CA GLU A 483 18.11 -36.73 -0.66
C GLU A 483 17.23 -37.17 -1.83
N ARG A 484 17.88 -37.61 -2.91
CA ARG A 484 17.21 -38.24 -4.06
C ARG A 484 16.78 -39.66 -3.66
N GLN A 485 15.52 -39.99 -3.95
CA GLN A 485 14.94 -41.29 -3.73
C GLN A 485 15.21 -42.22 -4.92
N LYS A 486 15.02 -43.53 -4.73
CA LYS A 486 15.23 -44.58 -5.76
C LYS A 486 14.28 -44.43 -6.96
N ASP A 487 13.10 -43.87 -6.75
CA ASP A 487 12.10 -43.58 -7.78
C ASP A 487 12.36 -42.29 -8.57
N GLY A 488 13.47 -41.61 -8.28
CA GLY A 488 13.87 -40.37 -8.94
C GLY A 488 13.29 -39.10 -8.31
N THR A 489 12.38 -39.21 -7.35
CA THR A 489 11.88 -38.07 -6.58
C THR A 489 12.96 -37.50 -5.63
N PHE A 490 12.69 -36.34 -5.05
CA PHE A 490 13.62 -35.71 -4.11
C PHE A 490 12.90 -35.38 -2.80
N ARG A 491 13.35 -36.00 -1.70
CA ARG A 491 12.73 -35.82 -0.38
C ARG A 491 13.52 -34.84 0.47
N MET A 492 12.80 -33.91 1.09
CA MET A 492 13.29 -33.00 2.13
C MET A 492 12.50 -33.21 3.43
N GLU A 493 13.19 -33.10 4.56
CA GLU A 493 12.54 -33.33 5.85
C GLU A 493 13.19 -32.50 6.96
N ASN A 494 12.32 -31.91 7.81
CA ASN A 494 12.68 -31.35 9.12
C ASN A 494 11.76 -31.96 10.22
N ASP A 495 11.79 -31.39 11.41
CA ASP A 495 10.94 -31.82 12.54
C ASP A 495 9.43 -31.60 12.31
N LEU A 496 9.04 -30.67 11.43
CA LEU A 496 7.64 -30.28 11.20
C LEU A 496 7.07 -30.80 9.88
N TYR A 497 7.90 -30.91 8.84
CA TYR A 497 7.45 -31.18 7.47
C TYR A 497 8.24 -32.30 6.80
N THR A 498 7.55 -32.99 5.88
CA THR A 498 8.16 -33.80 4.84
C THR A 498 7.67 -33.31 3.49
N LEU A 499 8.57 -32.96 2.58
CA LEU A 499 8.31 -32.58 1.20
C LEU A 499 8.87 -33.62 0.25
N VAL A 500 8.12 -33.86 -0.85
CA VAL A 500 8.61 -34.66 -1.99
C VAL A 500 8.51 -33.81 -3.24
N LEU A 501 9.63 -33.65 -3.92
CA LEU A 501 9.75 -32.93 -5.19
C LEU A 501 9.86 -33.92 -6.35
N THR A 502 9.23 -33.61 -7.48
CA THR A 502 9.23 -34.45 -8.69
C THR A 502 10.05 -33.81 -9.80
N PRO A 503 11.36 -34.16 -9.92
CA PRO A 503 12.22 -33.56 -10.95
C PRO A 503 11.73 -33.75 -12.37
N SER A 504 11.10 -34.88 -12.69
CA SER A 504 10.53 -35.17 -14.01
C SER A 504 9.36 -34.26 -14.42
N LYS A 505 8.75 -33.56 -13.45
CA LYS A 505 7.66 -32.60 -13.62
C LYS A 505 8.09 -31.20 -13.18
N GLY A 506 9.24 -30.72 -13.63
CA GLY A 506 9.72 -29.37 -13.33
C GLY A 506 10.08 -29.10 -11.87
N GLY A 507 10.17 -30.14 -11.04
CA GLY A 507 10.50 -30.02 -9.61
C GLY A 507 9.35 -29.53 -8.74
N VAL A 508 8.09 -29.70 -9.16
CA VAL A 508 6.91 -29.37 -8.34
C VAL A 508 6.87 -30.22 -7.07
N ILE A 509 6.19 -29.74 -6.07
CA ILE A 509 5.97 -30.46 -4.81
C ILE A 509 4.78 -31.41 -5.00
N GLU A 510 5.07 -32.72 -5.03
CA GLU A 510 4.07 -33.77 -5.16
C GLU A 510 3.43 -34.14 -3.82
N SER A 511 4.16 -33.94 -2.72
CA SER A 511 3.66 -34.22 -1.37
C SER A 511 4.22 -33.22 -0.38
N LEU A 512 3.35 -32.66 0.45
CA LEU A 512 3.68 -31.83 1.61
C LEU A 512 2.90 -32.34 2.81
N LYS A 513 3.58 -33.03 3.71
CA LYS A 513 2.99 -33.55 4.94
C LYS A 513 3.44 -32.77 6.16
N ALA A 514 2.48 -32.32 6.98
CA ALA A 514 2.76 -31.65 8.24
C ALA A 514 2.64 -32.66 9.41
N LYS A 515 3.75 -32.85 10.13
CA LYS A 515 3.84 -33.84 11.25
C LYS A 515 2.97 -33.45 12.44
N ALA A 516 2.86 -32.14 12.73
CA ALA A 516 2.04 -31.59 13.82
C ALA A 516 0.55 -31.95 13.70
N VAL A 517 0.06 -32.19 12.49
CA VAL A 517 -1.33 -32.59 12.22
C VAL A 517 -1.42 -34.04 11.72
N ARG A 518 -0.69 -34.94 12.36
CA ARG A 518 -0.68 -36.38 12.11
C ARG A 518 -0.27 -36.77 10.68
N GLY A 519 0.62 -36.02 10.06
CA GLY A 519 1.08 -36.27 8.70
C GLY A 519 0.04 -35.98 7.63
N LYS A 520 -0.91 -35.08 7.90
CA LYS A 520 -1.90 -34.64 6.90
C LYS A 520 -1.20 -34.17 5.64
N GLU A 521 -1.68 -34.69 4.49
CA GLU A 521 -1.26 -34.23 3.17
C GLU A 521 -1.93 -32.91 2.81
N PHE A 522 -1.16 -31.96 2.30
CA PHE A 522 -1.63 -30.63 1.88
C PHE A 522 -1.63 -30.45 0.37
N VAL A 523 -1.05 -31.37 -0.39
CA VAL A 523 -1.08 -31.33 -1.85
C VAL A 523 -2.27 -32.10 -2.37
N ASP A 524 -3.10 -31.46 -3.19
CA ASP A 524 -4.20 -32.10 -3.90
C ASP A 524 -3.74 -32.53 -5.31
N ASN A 525 -3.38 -33.80 -5.43
CA ASN A 525 -2.92 -34.38 -6.70
C ASN A 525 -4.08 -34.79 -7.65
N ARG A 526 -5.33 -34.48 -7.34
CA ARG A 526 -6.47 -34.70 -8.24
C ARG A 526 -6.57 -33.63 -9.32
N ASN A 527 -5.87 -32.52 -9.15
CA ASN A 527 -5.82 -31.42 -10.09
C ASN A 527 -4.67 -31.64 -11.10
N GLU A 528 -4.86 -31.15 -12.33
CA GLU A 528 -3.81 -31.14 -13.35
C GLU A 528 -2.66 -30.17 -13.00
N ARG A 529 -2.90 -29.24 -12.08
CA ARG A 529 -1.90 -28.26 -11.60
C ARG A 529 -1.01 -28.87 -10.56
N GLY A 530 0.29 -28.62 -10.69
CA GLY A 530 1.25 -28.97 -9.66
C GLY A 530 1.29 -27.94 -8.53
N PHE A 531 1.45 -28.41 -7.29
CA PHE A 531 1.71 -27.50 -6.19
C PHE A 531 3.08 -26.85 -6.39
N ASN A 532 3.13 -25.50 -6.36
CA ASN A 532 4.32 -24.71 -6.64
C ASN A 532 4.77 -24.74 -8.14
N GLU A 533 3.84 -25.01 -9.05
CA GLU A 533 4.03 -24.87 -10.49
C GLU A 533 4.23 -23.40 -10.88
N LEU A 534 5.21 -23.11 -11.72
CA LEU A 534 5.32 -21.82 -12.41
C LEU A 534 4.58 -21.93 -13.73
N ARG A 535 3.60 -21.04 -13.96
CA ARG A 535 2.76 -21.04 -15.16
C ARG A 535 2.38 -19.63 -15.56
N GLY A 536 2.28 -19.39 -16.86
CA GLY A 536 1.81 -18.13 -17.44
C GLY A 536 1.21 -18.35 -18.83
N TYR A 537 0.31 -17.45 -19.25
CA TYR A 537 -0.11 -17.34 -20.63
C TYR A 537 0.89 -16.46 -21.38
N PHE A 538 1.57 -17.03 -22.36
CA PHE A 538 2.55 -16.31 -23.16
C PHE A 538 1.91 -15.91 -24.47
N ILE A 539 1.68 -14.61 -24.64
CA ILE A 539 0.92 -14.05 -25.78
C ILE A 539 1.62 -14.36 -27.10
N ASP A 540 2.95 -14.25 -27.13
CA ASP A 540 3.73 -14.50 -28.34
C ASP A 540 3.78 -15.97 -28.74
N GLU A 541 3.66 -16.88 -27.79
CA GLU A 541 3.57 -18.33 -27.99
C GLU A 541 2.11 -18.80 -28.16
N GLY A 542 1.13 -17.93 -27.92
CA GLY A 542 -0.29 -18.20 -28.11
C GLY A 542 -0.89 -19.20 -27.13
N GLY A 543 -0.32 -19.36 -25.92
CA GLY A 543 -0.80 -20.36 -24.97
C GLY A 543 -0.17 -20.33 -23.59
N PHE A 544 -0.67 -21.21 -22.73
CA PHE A 544 -0.09 -21.45 -21.43
C PHE A 544 1.18 -22.29 -21.55
N LEU A 545 2.24 -21.83 -20.88
CA LEU A 545 3.45 -22.60 -20.64
C LEU A 545 3.57 -22.90 -19.16
N SER A 546 4.13 -24.07 -18.84
CA SER A 546 4.29 -24.56 -17.48
C SER A 546 5.72 -25.03 -17.21
N SER A 547 6.18 -24.84 -15.97
CA SER A 547 7.42 -25.45 -15.51
C SER A 547 7.36 -26.99 -15.49
N MET A 548 6.13 -27.57 -15.46
CA MET A 548 5.91 -29.02 -15.47
C MET A 548 6.14 -29.65 -16.85
N ASP A 549 6.18 -28.86 -17.93
CA ASP A 549 6.34 -29.36 -19.29
C ASP A 549 7.73 -29.95 -19.57
N GLN A 550 8.70 -29.64 -18.71
CA GLN A 550 10.10 -30.08 -18.83
C GLN A 550 10.66 -30.54 -17.49
N PRO A 551 11.60 -31.52 -17.50
CA PRO A 551 12.26 -31.92 -16.27
C PRO A 551 13.16 -30.82 -15.71
N ALA A 552 13.31 -30.79 -14.38
CA ALA A 552 14.21 -29.91 -13.65
C ALA A 552 15.31 -30.68 -12.94
N GLU A 553 16.45 -30.04 -12.74
CA GLU A 553 17.52 -30.53 -11.87
C GLU A 553 17.25 -30.11 -10.42
N VAL A 554 17.32 -31.06 -9.49
CA VAL A 554 17.23 -30.79 -8.04
C VAL A 554 18.55 -31.15 -7.39
N SER A 555 19.13 -30.18 -6.68
CA SER A 555 20.41 -30.33 -5.98
C SER A 555 20.34 -29.76 -4.56
N VAL A 556 21.07 -30.39 -3.63
CA VAL A 556 21.24 -29.87 -2.26
C VAL A 556 22.24 -28.71 -2.31
N LEU A 557 21.82 -27.55 -1.84
CA LEU A 557 22.72 -26.40 -1.66
C LEU A 557 23.37 -26.43 -0.28
N GLU A 558 22.57 -26.70 0.74
CA GLU A 558 23.00 -26.65 2.14
C GLU A 558 22.24 -27.68 2.98
N GLN A 559 22.94 -28.33 3.88
CA GLN A 559 22.37 -29.28 4.83
C GLN A 559 23.11 -29.18 6.15
N GLY A 560 22.36 -29.09 7.24
CA GLY A 560 22.94 -28.98 8.58
C GLY A 560 21.89 -29.09 9.68
N PRO A 561 22.27 -28.80 10.92
CA PRO A 561 21.38 -28.96 12.08
C PRO A 561 20.26 -27.93 12.15
N LEU A 562 20.39 -26.78 11.47
CA LEU A 562 19.45 -25.68 11.56
C LEU A 562 18.50 -25.60 10.38
N PHE A 563 18.97 -25.89 9.18
CA PHE A 563 18.13 -25.90 7.99
C PHE A 563 18.71 -26.77 6.88
N VAL A 564 17.84 -27.15 5.96
CA VAL A 564 18.20 -27.75 4.68
C VAL A 564 17.64 -26.89 3.55
N LYS A 565 18.45 -26.69 2.50
CA LYS A 565 18.11 -25.87 1.34
C LYS A 565 18.45 -26.61 0.05
N VAL A 566 17.50 -26.64 -0.87
CA VAL A 566 17.71 -27.23 -2.21
C VAL A 566 17.51 -26.16 -3.28
N ALA A 567 18.13 -26.38 -4.44
CA ALA A 567 17.83 -25.65 -5.67
C ALA A 567 17.10 -26.57 -6.64
N VAL A 568 16.07 -26.00 -7.28
CA VAL A 568 15.39 -26.57 -8.44
C VAL A 568 15.70 -25.67 -9.63
N LYS A 569 16.39 -26.21 -10.64
CA LYS A 569 16.71 -25.50 -11.89
C LYS A 569 15.93 -26.12 -13.02
N GLY A 570 15.08 -25.34 -13.65
CA GLY A 570 14.18 -25.79 -14.70
C GLY A 570 13.91 -24.71 -15.74
N LYS A 571 12.89 -24.96 -16.56
CA LYS A 571 12.46 -24.02 -17.60
C LYS A 571 10.94 -23.91 -17.64
N ILE A 572 10.46 -22.74 -18.02
CA ILE A 572 9.09 -22.51 -18.49
C ILE A 572 9.20 -22.07 -19.96
N GLY A 573 8.80 -22.95 -20.88
CA GLY A 573 9.14 -22.77 -22.30
C GLY A 573 10.64 -22.68 -22.54
N LYS A 574 11.11 -21.54 -23.06
CA LYS A 574 12.53 -21.25 -23.32
C LYS A 574 13.24 -20.53 -22.13
N TYR A 575 12.46 -20.05 -21.15
CA TYR A 575 12.98 -19.23 -20.06
C TYR A 575 13.43 -20.09 -18.89
N SER A 576 14.64 -19.87 -18.42
CA SER A 576 15.21 -20.61 -17.30
C SER A 576 14.72 -20.04 -15.96
N PHE A 577 14.53 -20.90 -14.98
CA PHE A 577 14.31 -20.47 -13.59
C PHE A 577 15.22 -21.24 -12.63
N THR A 578 15.50 -20.60 -11.51
CA THR A 578 16.08 -21.23 -10.34
C THR A 578 15.17 -20.97 -9.16
N GLN A 579 14.65 -22.03 -8.56
CA GLN A 579 13.91 -21.95 -7.32
C GLN A 579 14.73 -22.51 -6.18
N THR A 580 14.73 -21.86 -5.03
CA THR A 580 15.30 -22.43 -3.80
C THR A 580 14.19 -22.72 -2.80
N ILE A 581 14.25 -23.86 -2.15
CA ILE A 581 13.32 -24.29 -1.10
C ILE A 581 14.13 -24.57 0.16
N ARG A 582 13.75 -23.96 1.28
CA ARG A 582 14.41 -24.15 2.58
C ARG A 582 13.41 -24.60 3.64
N LEU A 583 13.78 -25.65 4.36
CA LEU A 583 13.13 -26.11 5.60
C LEU A 583 14.05 -25.80 6.78
N THR A 584 13.53 -25.04 7.73
CA THR A 584 14.26 -24.65 8.95
C THR A 584 13.74 -25.44 10.14
N GLN A 585 14.63 -25.89 11.00
CA GLN A 585 14.32 -26.61 12.23
C GLN A 585 13.43 -25.76 13.15
N GLY A 586 12.29 -26.29 13.59
CA GLY A 586 11.37 -25.63 14.53
C GLY A 586 10.59 -24.45 13.96
N GLU A 587 10.64 -24.17 12.65
CA GLU A 587 9.87 -23.09 12.02
C GLU A 587 8.69 -23.65 11.22
N PRO A 588 7.43 -23.23 11.51
CA PRO A 588 6.25 -23.69 10.79
C PRO A 588 6.09 -22.93 9.45
N ARG A 589 7.20 -22.71 8.76
CA ARG A 589 7.30 -21.99 7.48
C ARG A 589 8.22 -22.73 6.53
N ILE A 590 7.87 -22.70 5.26
CA ILE A 590 8.70 -23.16 4.15
C ILE A 590 9.10 -21.93 3.35
N ASP A 591 10.39 -21.61 3.29
CA ASP A 591 10.87 -20.47 2.52
C ASP A 591 11.11 -20.89 1.08
N MET A 592 10.51 -20.17 0.15
CA MET A 592 10.70 -20.36 -1.30
C MET A 592 11.13 -19.06 -1.95
N ASN A 593 12.11 -19.15 -2.85
CA ASN A 593 12.53 -18.02 -3.67
C ASN A 593 12.62 -18.49 -5.13
N VAL A 594 12.10 -17.69 -6.06
CA VAL A 594 12.12 -17.97 -7.49
C VAL A 594 12.85 -16.84 -8.20
N LYS A 595 13.85 -17.21 -8.99
CA LYS A 595 14.51 -16.31 -9.95
C LYS A 595 14.19 -16.80 -11.36
N LEU A 596 13.63 -15.93 -12.18
CA LEU A 596 13.37 -16.14 -13.59
C LEU A 596 14.40 -15.36 -14.42
N ASP A 597 15.03 -16.03 -15.36
CA ASP A 597 15.97 -15.41 -16.28
C ASP A 597 15.27 -15.18 -17.64
N TRP A 598 14.75 -13.96 -17.80
CA TRP A 598 14.04 -13.56 -19.02
C TRP A 598 15.02 -13.31 -20.17
N THR A 599 14.73 -13.92 -21.32
CA THR A 599 15.42 -13.62 -22.58
C THR A 599 14.49 -12.80 -23.46
N GLY A 600 14.86 -11.54 -23.72
CA GLY A 600 13.99 -10.57 -24.40
C GLY A 600 12.90 -10.02 -23.45
N ASN A 601 11.83 -9.52 -24.04
CA ASN A 601 10.68 -8.97 -23.34
C ASN A 601 9.42 -9.79 -23.64
N PRO A 602 9.22 -10.96 -23.01
CA PRO A 602 8.04 -11.77 -23.26
C PRO A 602 6.78 -11.04 -22.82
N ARG A 603 5.75 -11.11 -23.63
CA ARG A 603 4.41 -10.63 -23.26
C ARG A 603 3.68 -11.76 -22.54
N ILE A 604 3.39 -11.55 -21.26
CA ILE A 604 2.72 -12.52 -20.41
C ILE A 604 1.47 -11.88 -19.84
N GLY A 605 0.34 -12.55 -19.94
CA GLY A 605 -0.95 -12.06 -19.44
C GLY A 605 -2.10 -12.72 -20.17
N GLU A 606 -3.31 -12.19 -19.99
CA GLU A 606 -4.47 -12.63 -20.74
C GLU A 606 -4.53 -11.93 -22.11
N PRO A 607 -4.93 -12.65 -23.18
CA PRO A 607 -5.11 -12.01 -24.48
C PRO A 607 -6.32 -11.07 -24.40
N GLY A 608 -6.10 -9.80 -24.73
CA GLY A 608 -7.16 -8.81 -24.88
C GLY A 608 -7.37 -7.86 -23.69
N ILE A 609 -6.46 -7.86 -22.73
CA ILE A 609 -6.37 -6.80 -21.71
C ILE A 609 -5.23 -5.85 -22.06
#